data_065a182bb9002ce9496d6b5430c0b65c
#
_entry.id   065a182bb9002ce9496d6b5430c0b65c
#
_cell.length_a   1.000
_cell.length_b   1.000
_cell.length_c   1.000
_cell.angle_alpha   90.00
_cell.angle_beta   90.00
_cell.angle_gamma   90.00
#
_symmetry.space_group_name_H-M   'P 1'
#
loop_
_entity.id
_entity.type
_entity.pdbx_description
1 polymer ?
#
loop_
_entity_poly.entity_id
_entity_poly.type
_entity_poly.pdbx_seq_one_letter_code
_entity_poly.pdbx_strand_id
1 'polypeptide(L)'
;MTHPVRRMAAEVDFRRLVRVRLGGQAGDGLFQGALFGAAFFNPEKATSAAAAASAFATVLLPYSLVGPFAGVLLDRWSRQRVLLVSNGLRSALCALFALSLWRTGAISAASVGVALLLVSLNRFVLSGLSAALPQVVATRDLVTANALTTTAGQAATAVGGISSLGLRALWGDTDAGAARTALAAAAGYGITCLLASRIGRRRLGPVQAHAGTPLREALAEVARGLLDGTRHLRERPPAARALVTITVQRFLTGLMFVGTLLLYTDHGYLHRGFTGLGEVLTATVVGGVVAAAITPRVTRALGTQRWLALVLLAAAVASAGLGPAYTHPALVTAALLLGICSQAAKISVDTLLQESVDDAFRGRVFSLYDTVVNISFAAAAGVAAVVLPDDGRSIAVLLTIAGGYAVTGVGYGLVVRRRMPGEPPEPVVGR
;
A
#
# COMPACT_ATOMS: atom_id res chain seq x y z
N MET A 1 -11.74 -34.27 -3.94
CA MET A 1 -10.95 -33.35 -3.10
C MET A 1 -11.67 -32.01 -3.02
N THR A 2 -12.04 -31.55 -1.83
CA THR A 2 -12.73 -30.27 -1.65
C THR A 2 -11.78 -29.10 -2.00
N HIS A 3 -12.27 -28.13 -2.76
CA HIS A 3 -11.50 -26.95 -3.15
C HIS A 3 -10.91 -26.25 -1.91
N PRO A 4 -9.61 -25.86 -1.88
CA PRO A 4 -8.95 -25.34 -0.68
C PRO A 4 -9.70 -24.16 -0.03
N VAL A 5 -10.32 -23.28 -0.84
CA VAL A 5 -11.11 -22.15 -0.32
C VAL A 5 -12.33 -22.63 0.48
N ARG A 6 -13.01 -23.70 0.07
CA ARG A 6 -14.16 -24.25 0.81
C ARG A 6 -13.75 -24.83 2.16
N ARG A 7 -12.59 -25.49 2.23
CA ARG A 7 -12.07 -26.03 3.51
C ARG A 7 -11.74 -24.89 4.48
N MET A 8 -10.98 -23.87 4.02
CA MET A 8 -10.65 -22.72 4.85
C MET A 8 -11.90 -21.95 5.30
N ALA A 9 -12.88 -21.78 4.41
CA ALA A 9 -14.14 -21.14 4.75
C ALA A 9 -15.00 -21.94 5.73
N ALA A 10 -14.78 -23.22 5.92
CA ALA A 10 -15.43 -24.03 6.95
C ALA A 10 -14.87 -23.72 8.36
N GLU A 11 -13.60 -23.32 8.48
CA GLU A 11 -12.95 -23.01 9.75
C GLU A 11 -13.50 -21.72 10.36
N VAL A 12 -14.04 -21.83 11.58
CA VAL A 12 -14.70 -20.70 12.27
C VAL A 12 -13.72 -19.58 12.55
N ASP A 13 -12.51 -19.91 13.03
CA ASP A 13 -11.52 -18.89 13.42
C ASP A 13 -10.91 -18.20 12.19
N PHE A 14 -10.78 -18.90 11.05
CA PHE A 14 -10.40 -18.28 9.78
C PHE A 14 -11.46 -17.26 9.33
N ARG A 15 -12.75 -17.63 9.34
CA ARG A 15 -13.82 -16.68 8.98
C ARG A 15 -13.85 -15.46 9.90
N ARG A 16 -13.62 -15.64 11.21
CA ARG A 16 -13.54 -14.52 12.17
C ARG A 16 -12.36 -13.62 11.85
N LEU A 17 -11.18 -14.18 11.58
CA LEU A 17 -9.98 -13.44 11.21
C LEU A 17 -10.19 -12.64 9.92
N VAL A 18 -10.78 -13.24 8.90
CA VAL A 18 -11.12 -12.58 7.63
C VAL A 18 -12.09 -11.42 7.85
N ARG A 19 -13.13 -11.59 8.66
CA ARG A 19 -14.08 -10.50 8.98
C ARG A 19 -13.40 -9.32 9.67
N VAL A 20 -12.50 -9.59 10.63
CA VAL A 20 -11.69 -8.56 11.28
C VAL A 20 -10.80 -7.84 10.27
N ARG A 21 -10.16 -8.58 9.34
CA ARG A 21 -9.35 -7.99 8.27
C ARG A 21 -10.17 -7.09 7.35
N LEU A 22 -11.28 -7.59 6.82
CA LEU A 22 -12.13 -6.85 5.88
C LEU A 22 -12.73 -5.59 6.53
N GLY A 23 -13.27 -5.71 7.75
CA GLY A 23 -13.84 -4.57 8.48
C GLY A 23 -12.79 -3.51 8.80
N GLY A 24 -11.61 -3.93 9.30
CA GLY A 24 -10.51 -3.01 9.58
C GLY A 24 -10.01 -2.29 8.33
N GLN A 25 -9.81 -3.01 7.22
CA GLN A 25 -9.32 -2.42 5.97
C GLN A 25 -10.38 -1.56 5.25
N ALA A 26 -11.67 -1.89 5.35
CA ALA A 26 -12.73 -0.98 4.89
C ALA A 26 -12.74 0.34 5.70
N GLY A 27 -12.57 0.25 7.03
CA GLY A 27 -12.37 1.41 7.89
C GLY A 27 -11.14 2.23 7.49
N ASP A 28 -10.03 1.57 7.09
CA ASP A 28 -8.83 2.25 6.59
C ASP A 28 -9.12 3.08 5.34
N GLY A 29 -9.85 2.51 4.39
CA GLY A 29 -10.24 3.22 3.17
C GLY A 29 -11.15 4.43 3.47
N LEU A 30 -12.14 4.26 4.35
CA LEU A 30 -13.01 5.35 4.79
C LEU A 30 -12.22 6.47 5.47
N PHE A 31 -11.31 6.14 6.39
CA PHE A 31 -10.50 7.12 7.09
C PHE A 31 -9.53 7.85 6.15
N GLN A 32 -8.86 7.12 5.25
CA GLN A 32 -7.98 7.73 4.26
C GLN A 32 -8.76 8.71 3.37
N GLY A 33 -9.96 8.36 2.92
CA GLY A 33 -10.81 9.27 2.16
C GLY A 33 -11.25 10.50 2.95
N ALA A 34 -11.57 10.36 4.25
CA ALA A 34 -11.86 11.48 5.11
C ALA A 34 -10.65 12.41 5.31
N LEU A 35 -9.47 11.81 5.55
CA LEU A 35 -8.21 12.54 5.74
C LEU A 35 -7.82 13.32 4.48
N PHE A 36 -7.81 12.65 3.31
CA PHE A 36 -7.50 13.29 2.04
C PHE A 36 -8.51 14.40 1.70
N GLY A 37 -9.81 14.14 1.92
CA GLY A 37 -10.83 15.14 1.70
C GLY A 37 -10.64 16.39 2.55
N ALA A 38 -10.33 16.23 3.84
CA ALA A 38 -10.09 17.37 4.73
C ALA A 38 -8.75 18.08 4.43
N ALA A 39 -7.71 17.33 4.01
CA ALA A 39 -6.38 17.87 3.76
C ALA A 39 -6.29 18.68 2.46
N PHE A 40 -6.99 18.26 1.41
CA PHE A 40 -6.75 18.74 0.05
C PHE A 40 -7.95 19.39 -0.64
N PHE A 41 -9.17 19.14 -0.15
CA PHE A 41 -10.40 19.55 -0.83
C PHE A 41 -11.31 20.43 0.03
N ASN A 42 -10.72 21.16 0.98
CA ASN A 42 -11.45 22.24 1.65
C ASN A 42 -11.24 23.53 0.87
N PRO A 43 -12.30 24.17 0.32
CA PRO A 43 -12.21 25.41 -0.45
C PRO A 43 -11.56 26.59 0.30
N GLU A 44 -11.61 26.54 1.64
CA GLU A 44 -11.04 27.60 2.49
C GLU A 44 -9.51 27.51 2.65
N LYS A 45 -8.88 26.44 2.15
CA LYS A 45 -7.44 26.21 2.32
C LYS A 45 -6.72 26.18 0.98
N ALA A 46 -5.88 27.18 0.75
CA ALA A 46 -4.91 27.16 -0.33
C ALA A 46 -3.95 25.96 -0.15
N THR A 47 -4.06 24.94 -0.99
CA THR A 47 -3.14 23.80 -0.99
C THR A 47 -1.98 24.10 -1.92
N SER A 48 -0.79 24.36 -1.36
CA SER A 48 0.45 24.39 -2.12
C SER A 48 0.99 22.97 -2.33
N ALA A 49 1.83 22.79 -3.35
CA ALA A 49 2.56 21.53 -3.57
C ALA A 49 3.35 21.11 -2.31
N ALA A 50 3.90 22.08 -1.55
CA ALA A 50 4.59 21.83 -0.29
C ALA A 50 3.66 21.31 0.82
N ALA A 51 2.42 21.81 0.92
CA ALA A 51 1.43 21.32 1.88
C ALA A 51 1.00 19.89 1.53
N ALA A 52 0.76 19.60 0.26
CA ALA A 52 0.47 18.24 -0.21
C ALA A 52 1.62 17.28 0.11
N ALA A 53 2.86 17.65 -0.19
CA ALA A 53 4.04 16.84 0.09
C ALA A 53 4.23 16.58 1.59
N SER A 54 4.04 17.58 2.44
CA SER A 54 4.15 17.44 3.89
C SER A 54 3.10 16.49 4.45
N ALA A 55 1.86 16.55 3.96
CA ALA A 55 0.79 15.63 4.35
C ALA A 55 1.11 14.18 3.93
N PHE A 56 1.65 13.98 2.71
CA PHE A 56 2.08 12.65 2.26
C PHE A 56 3.27 12.12 3.04
N ALA A 57 4.32 12.92 3.25
CA ALA A 57 5.46 12.53 4.05
C ALA A 57 5.02 12.13 5.46
N THR A 58 4.11 12.91 6.03
CA THR A 58 3.52 12.67 7.34
C THR A 58 2.82 11.31 7.43
N VAL A 59 2.06 10.91 6.41
CA VAL A 59 1.34 9.63 6.38
C VAL A 59 2.27 8.44 6.09
N LEU A 60 3.26 8.62 5.21
CA LEU A 60 4.06 7.50 4.70
C LEU A 60 5.33 7.21 5.52
N LEU A 61 5.96 8.21 6.14
CA LEU A 61 7.19 8.02 6.92
C LEU A 61 7.01 7.07 8.12
N PRO A 62 5.96 7.17 8.95
CA PRO A 62 5.75 6.24 10.05
C PRO A 62 5.50 4.81 9.57
N TYR A 63 4.88 4.67 8.38
CA TYR A 63 4.63 3.39 7.76
C TYR A 63 5.92 2.61 7.49
N SER A 64 6.96 3.33 7.08
CA SER A 64 8.29 2.76 6.80
C SER A 64 9.08 2.44 8.07
N LEU A 65 8.94 3.29 9.09
CA LEU A 65 9.71 3.16 10.34
C LEU A 65 9.13 2.11 11.29
N VAL A 66 7.80 2.06 11.43
CA VAL A 66 7.13 1.15 12.38
C VAL A 66 7.03 -0.28 11.84
N GLY A 67 6.89 -0.45 10.53
CA GLY A 67 6.66 -1.75 9.90
C GLY A 67 7.63 -2.85 10.30
N PRO A 68 8.96 -2.67 10.15
CA PRO A 68 9.96 -3.68 10.48
C PRO A 68 9.96 -4.10 11.95
N PHE A 69 9.61 -3.17 12.86
CA PHE A 69 9.68 -3.38 14.31
C PHE A 69 8.36 -3.90 14.90
N ALA A 70 7.27 -3.87 14.16
CA ALA A 70 5.96 -4.36 14.62
C ALA A 70 6.01 -5.84 15.03
N GLY A 71 6.80 -6.67 14.33
CA GLY A 71 6.97 -8.09 14.60
C GLY A 71 7.44 -8.38 16.04
N VAL A 72 8.40 -7.61 16.53
CA VAL A 72 8.98 -7.78 17.89
C VAL A 72 7.92 -7.67 18.99
N LEU A 73 6.98 -6.75 18.83
CA LEU A 73 5.88 -6.58 19.79
C LEU A 73 4.82 -7.68 19.64
N LEU A 74 4.59 -8.14 18.41
CA LEU A 74 3.63 -9.21 18.10
C LEU A 74 4.05 -10.58 18.63
N ASP A 75 5.34 -10.84 18.78
CA ASP A 75 5.85 -12.08 19.34
C ASP A 75 5.71 -12.13 20.87
N ARG A 76 5.52 -10.98 21.52
CA ARG A 76 5.35 -10.84 22.98
C ARG A 76 3.90 -10.80 23.41
N TRP A 77 2.98 -10.37 22.56
CA TRP A 77 1.59 -10.14 22.91
C TRP A 77 0.66 -11.13 22.20
N SER A 78 -0.42 -11.52 22.88
CA SER A 78 -1.44 -12.32 22.21
C SER A 78 -2.02 -11.54 21.03
N ARG A 79 -1.95 -12.11 19.84
CA ARG A 79 -2.37 -11.48 18.57
C ARG A 79 -3.84 -11.06 18.62
N GLN A 80 -4.69 -11.83 19.30
CA GLN A 80 -6.09 -11.47 19.53
C GLN A 80 -6.20 -10.16 20.32
N ARG A 81 -5.42 -9.98 21.40
CA ARG A 81 -5.41 -8.74 22.20
C ARG A 81 -4.89 -7.58 21.37
N VAL A 82 -3.87 -7.79 20.54
CA VAL A 82 -3.36 -6.78 19.61
C VAL A 82 -4.46 -6.32 18.66
N LEU A 83 -5.18 -7.25 18.01
CA LEU A 83 -6.27 -6.91 17.10
C LEU A 83 -7.41 -6.16 17.81
N LEU A 84 -7.77 -6.58 19.01
CA LEU A 84 -8.83 -5.96 19.81
C LEU A 84 -8.44 -4.53 20.23
N VAL A 85 -7.30 -4.38 20.91
CA VAL A 85 -6.86 -3.10 21.47
C VAL A 85 -6.55 -2.11 20.35
N SER A 86 -5.86 -2.55 19.29
CA SER A 86 -5.52 -1.65 18.18
C SER A 86 -6.76 -1.16 17.44
N ASN A 87 -7.76 -2.00 17.19
CA ASN A 87 -9.01 -1.54 16.55
C ASN A 87 -9.85 -0.64 17.47
N GLY A 88 -9.88 -0.92 18.77
CA GLY A 88 -10.53 -0.04 19.76
C GLY A 88 -9.84 1.32 19.82
N LEU A 89 -8.51 1.35 19.86
CA LEU A 89 -7.73 2.60 19.86
C LEU A 89 -7.91 3.36 18.53
N ARG A 90 -7.92 2.66 17.39
CA ARG A 90 -8.19 3.27 16.08
C ARG A 90 -9.59 3.90 16.02
N SER A 91 -10.61 3.24 16.59
CA SER A 91 -11.96 3.79 16.70
C SER A 91 -11.95 5.09 17.52
N ALA A 92 -11.31 5.09 18.70
CA ALA A 92 -11.22 6.26 19.55
C ALA A 92 -10.43 7.42 18.91
N LEU A 93 -9.28 7.13 18.32
CA LEU A 93 -8.46 8.12 17.62
C LEU A 93 -9.18 8.70 16.40
N CYS A 94 -9.89 7.87 15.65
CA CYS A 94 -10.66 8.34 14.50
C CYS A 94 -11.84 9.24 14.92
N ALA A 95 -12.51 8.92 16.03
CA ALA A 95 -13.53 9.79 16.63
C ALA A 95 -12.92 11.10 17.15
N LEU A 96 -11.73 11.05 17.76
CA LEU A 96 -10.99 12.24 18.18
C LEU A 96 -10.58 13.13 17.00
N PHE A 97 -10.11 12.53 15.91
CA PHE A 97 -9.83 13.24 14.65
C PHE A 97 -11.09 13.95 14.12
N ALA A 98 -12.20 13.24 14.05
CA ALA A 98 -13.48 13.79 13.60
C ALA A 98 -13.95 14.95 14.48
N LEU A 99 -13.85 14.80 15.80
CA LEU A 99 -14.23 15.85 16.77
C LEU A 99 -13.31 17.08 16.65
N SER A 100 -12.00 16.88 16.49
CA SER A 100 -11.05 17.96 16.25
C SER A 100 -11.42 18.74 14.99
N LEU A 101 -11.65 18.04 13.89
CA LEU A 101 -12.00 18.64 12.61
C LEU A 101 -13.34 19.39 12.70
N TRP A 102 -14.33 18.83 13.42
CA TRP A 102 -15.63 19.47 13.63
C TRP A 102 -15.54 20.78 14.42
N ARG A 103 -14.65 20.82 15.45
CA ARG A 103 -14.49 22.00 16.32
C ARG A 103 -13.65 23.11 15.69
N THR A 104 -12.62 22.75 14.99
CA THR A 104 -11.63 23.71 14.48
C THR A 104 -11.89 24.16 13.05
N GLY A 105 -12.71 23.41 12.30
CA GLY A 105 -12.88 23.61 10.85
C GLY A 105 -11.56 23.50 10.08
N ALA A 106 -10.53 22.85 10.67
CA ALA A 106 -9.20 22.78 10.09
C ALA A 106 -8.41 21.56 10.59
N ILE A 107 -7.51 21.03 9.74
CA ILE A 107 -6.52 20.06 10.18
C ILE A 107 -5.45 20.80 10.98
N SER A 108 -5.42 20.55 12.28
CA SER A 108 -4.41 21.05 13.22
C SER A 108 -3.21 20.11 13.26
N ALA A 109 -2.07 20.57 13.82
CA ALA A 109 -0.92 19.69 14.08
C ALA A 109 -1.29 18.48 14.96
N ALA A 110 -2.23 18.65 15.90
CA ALA A 110 -2.77 17.58 16.72
C ALA A 110 -3.54 16.55 15.87
N SER A 111 -4.36 17.01 14.91
CA SER A 111 -5.07 16.11 13.97
C SER A 111 -4.11 15.30 13.11
N VAL A 112 -3.02 15.91 12.67
CA VAL A 112 -1.93 15.24 11.96
C VAL A 112 -1.30 14.16 12.83
N GLY A 113 -0.97 14.48 14.09
CA GLY A 113 -0.43 13.51 15.05
C GLY A 113 -1.36 12.32 15.28
N VAL A 114 -2.67 12.57 15.39
CA VAL A 114 -3.70 11.51 15.51
C VAL A 114 -3.74 10.65 14.23
N ALA A 115 -3.70 11.26 13.05
CA ALA A 115 -3.68 10.53 11.79
C ALA A 115 -2.42 9.63 11.66
N LEU A 116 -1.25 10.13 12.09
CA LEU A 116 -0.01 9.37 12.14
C LEU A 116 -0.11 8.14 13.03
N LEU A 117 -0.67 8.29 14.24
CA LEU A 117 -0.91 7.18 15.15
C LEU A 117 -1.86 6.14 14.54
N LEU A 118 -2.94 6.59 13.87
CA LEU A 118 -3.88 5.72 13.18
C LEU A 118 -3.20 4.87 12.10
N VAL A 119 -2.39 5.51 11.25
CA VAL A 119 -1.66 4.83 10.17
C VAL A 119 -0.62 3.86 10.73
N SER A 120 0.07 4.24 11.81
CA SER A 120 1.03 3.36 12.50
C SER A 120 0.35 2.13 13.10
N LEU A 121 -0.79 2.32 13.77
CA LEU A 121 -1.60 1.21 14.31
C LEU A 121 -2.13 0.29 13.21
N ASN A 122 -2.47 0.84 12.03
CA ASN A 122 -2.87 0.03 10.89
C ASN A 122 -1.77 -0.95 10.50
N ARG A 123 -0.52 -0.48 10.39
CA ARG A 123 0.62 -1.36 10.06
C ARG A 123 0.76 -2.48 11.09
N PHE A 124 0.62 -2.15 12.38
CA PHE A 124 0.67 -3.12 13.46
C PHE A 124 -0.45 -4.17 13.35
N VAL A 125 -1.68 -3.76 13.04
CA VAL A 125 -2.82 -4.66 12.83
C VAL A 125 -2.57 -5.60 11.63
N LEU A 126 -2.09 -5.07 10.49
CA LEU A 126 -1.82 -5.88 9.31
C LEU A 126 -0.74 -6.94 9.57
N SER A 127 0.33 -6.57 10.28
CA SER A 127 1.37 -7.52 10.72
C SER A 127 0.80 -8.58 11.64
N GLY A 128 -0.07 -8.21 12.60
CA GLY A 128 -0.76 -9.12 13.51
C GLY A 128 -1.68 -10.11 12.79
N LEU A 129 -2.42 -9.65 11.79
CA LEU A 129 -3.29 -10.49 10.96
C LEU A 129 -2.47 -11.51 10.16
N SER A 130 -1.35 -11.09 9.56
CA SER A 130 -0.48 -11.98 8.81
C SER A 130 0.19 -13.03 9.72
N ALA A 131 0.65 -12.61 10.90
CA ALA A 131 1.23 -13.50 11.89
C ALA A 131 0.21 -14.50 12.48
N ALA A 132 -1.08 -14.13 12.57
CA ALA A 132 -2.13 -14.98 13.08
C ALA A 132 -2.58 -16.08 12.09
N LEU A 133 -2.35 -15.88 10.78
CA LEU A 133 -2.86 -16.77 9.73
C LEU A 133 -2.40 -18.24 9.88
N PRO A 134 -1.13 -18.56 10.22
CA PRO A 134 -0.67 -19.95 10.42
C PRO A 134 -1.35 -20.67 11.58
N GLN A 135 -2.02 -19.97 12.48
CA GLN A 135 -2.72 -20.56 13.61
C GLN A 135 -4.16 -21.00 13.27
N VAL A 136 -4.69 -20.53 12.16
CA VAL A 136 -6.10 -20.74 11.77
C VAL A 136 -6.25 -21.46 10.44
N VAL A 137 -5.12 -21.77 9.76
CA VAL A 137 -5.09 -22.45 8.46
C VAL A 137 -4.02 -23.53 8.47
N ALA A 138 -4.29 -24.67 7.84
CA ALA A 138 -3.31 -25.74 7.68
C ALA A 138 -2.11 -25.26 6.82
N THR A 139 -0.91 -25.73 7.12
CA THR A 139 0.35 -25.32 6.46
C THR A 139 0.27 -25.43 4.93
N ARG A 140 -0.35 -26.48 4.40
CA ARG A 140 -0.55 -26.70 2.95
C ARG A 140 -1.41 -25.64 2.27
N ASP A 141 -2.27 -24.94 3.00
CA ASP A 141 -3.22 -23.95 2.49
C ASP A 141 -2.75 -22.50 2.76
N LEU A 142 -1.63 -22.31 3.48
CA LEU A 142 -1.13 -21.00 3.92
C LEU A 142 -0.90 -20.02 2.78
N VAL A 143 -0.27 -20.44 1.69
CA VAL A 143 0.02 -19.58 0.53
C VAL A 143 -1.29 -19.07 -0.08
N THR A 144 -2.25 -19.97 -0.28
CA THR A 144 -3.58 -19.61 -0.83
C THR A 144 -4.34 -18.70 0.14
N ALA A 145 -4.31 -19.00 1.44
CA ALA A 145 -4.96 -18.18 2.47
C ALA A 145 -4.37 -16.77 2.54
N ASN A 146 -3.05 -16.65 2.49
CA ASN A 146 -2.36 -15.36 2.52
C ASN A 146 -2.69 -14.52 1.27
N ALA A 147 -2.62 -15.12 0.09
CA ALA A 147 -2.99 -14.45 -1.16
C ALA A 147 -4.44 -13.98 -1.13
N LEU A 148 -5.38 -14.88 -0.76
CA LEU A 148 -6.81 -14.57 -0.69
C LEU A 148 -7.10 -13.46 0.31
N THR A 149 -6.60 -13.57 1.54
CA THR A 149 -6.91 -12.61 2.60
C THR A 149 -6.27 -11.25 2.34
N THR A 150 -5.06 -11.20 1.74
CA THR A 150 -4.39 -9.95 1.38
C THR A 150 -5.13 -9.24 0.25
N THR A 151 -5.49 -9.96 -0.82
CA THR A 151 -6.24 -9.39 -1.96
C THR A 151 -7.64 -8.93 -1.53
N ALA A 152 -8.37 -9.75 -0.76
CA ALA A 152 -9.67 -9.36 -0.25
C ALA A 152 -9.60 -8.15 0.70
N GLY A 153 -8.55 -8.05 1.49
CA GLY A 153 -8.31 -6.90 2.35
C GLY A 153 -8.05 -5.62 1.55
N GLN A 154 -7.19 -5.68 0.51
CA GLN A 154 -6.96 -4.53 -0.37
C GLN A 154 -8.24 -4.10 -1.10
N ALA A 155 -9.05 -5.07 -1.55
CA ALA A 155 -10.36 -4.78 -2.12
C ALA A 155 -11.29 -4.08 -1.10
N ALA A 156 -11.28 -4.51 0.16
CA ALA A 156 -12.05 -3.86 1.22
C ALA A 156 -11.58 -2.41 1.48
N THR A 157 -10.26 -2.15 1.45
CA THR A 157 -9.72 -0.78 1.54
C THR A 157 -10.20 0.08 0.36
N ALA A 158 -10.16 -0.46 -0.86
CA ALA A 158 -10.66 0.23 -2.04
C ALA A 158 -12.15 0.54 -1.95
N VAL A 159 -12.97 -0.44 -1.51
CA VAL A 159 -14.40 -0.24 -1.27
C VAL A 159 -14.64 0.84 -0.23
N GLY A 160 -13.89 0.84 0.89
CA GLY A 160 -13.97 1.90 1.90
C GLY A 160 -13.62 3.28 1.35
N GLY A 161 -12.57 3.38 0.53
CA GLY A 161 -12.16 4.60 -0.17
C GLY A 161 -13.25 5.11 -1.12
N ILE A 162 -13.81 4.24 -1.95
CA ILE A 162 -14.92 4.58 -2.86
C ILE A 162 -16.17 4.99 -2.06
N SER A 163 -16.47 4.28 -0.96
CA SER A 163 -17.59 4.65 -0.08
C SER A 163 -17.41 6.03 0.54
N SER A 164 -16.16 6.44 0.83
CA SER A 164 -15.88 7.79 1.34
C SER A 164 -16.27 8.88 0.33
N LEU A 165 -16.09 8.62 -0.97
CA LEU A 165 -16.51 9.53 -2.05
C LEU A 165 -18.05 9.68 -2.03
N GLY A 166 -18.77 8.56 -1.97
CA GLY A 166 -20.24 8.57 -1.90
C GLY A 166 -20.77 9.28 -0.67
N LEU A 167 -20.16 9.06 0.49
CA LEU A 167 -20.54 9.74 1.74
C LEU A 167 -20.28 11.25 1.67
N ARG A 168 -19.18 11.67 1.06
CA ARG A 168 -18.88 13.09 0.86
C ARG A 168 -19.82 13.75 -0.15
N ALA A 169 -20.19 13.04 -1.21
CA ALA A 169 -21.21 13.52 -2.13
C ALA A 169 -22.56 13.78 -1.43
N LEU A 170 -22.89 12.99 -0.40
CA LEU A 170 -24.11 13.16 0.41
C LEU A 170 -23.97 14.24 1.48
N TRP A 171 -22.79 14.39 2.10
CA TRP A 171 -22.56 15.28 3.25
C TRP A 171 -21.85 16.58 2.92
N GLY A 172 -21.43 16.76 1.66
CA GLY A 172 -20.71 17.91 1.15
C GLY A 172 -19.18 17.80 1.29
N ASP A 173 -18.47 18.50 0.42
CA ASP A 173 -16.99 18.58 0.38
C ASP A 173 -16.46 19.62 1.39
N THR A 174 -16.94 19.55 2.63
CA THR A 174 -16.58 20.43 3.74
C THR A 174 -15.85 19.65 4.84
N ASP A 175 -15.22 20.35 5.78
CA ASP A 175 -14.63 19.75 6.97
C ASP A 175 -15.69 18.99 7.80
N ALA A 176 -16.94 19.46 7.85
CA ALA A 176 -18.04 18.76 8.49
C ALA A 176 -18.37 17.43 7.77
N GLY A 177 -18.36 17.40 6.44
CA GLY A 177 -18.52 16.17 5.65
C GLY A 177 -17.37 15.18 5.87
N ALA A 178 -16.14 15.66 5.92
CA ALA A 178 -14.97 14.86 6.25
C ALA A 178 -15.03 14.30 7.69
N ALA A 179 -15.46 15.12 8.66
CA ALA A 179 -15.64 14.68 10.05
C ALA A 179 -16.70 13.57 10.16
N ARG A 180 -17.84 13.69 9.47
CA ARG A 180 -18.89 12.64 9.43
C ARG A 180 -18.36 11.35 8.80
N THR A 181 -17.56 11.45 7.72
CA THR A 181 -16.91 10.29 7.08
C THR A 181 -15.90 9.63 8.04
N ALA A 182 -15.13 10.41 8.80
CA ALA A 182 -14.25 9.89 9.83
C ALA A 182 -15.03 9.21 10.98
N LEU A 183 -16.20 9.73 11.38
CA LEU A 183 -17.07 9.05 12.36
C LEU A 183 -17.60 7.71 11.82
N ALA A 184 -17.94 7.63 10.54
CA ALA A 184 -18.31 6.36 9.92
C ALA A 184 -17.13 5.35 9.95
N ALA A 185 -15.90 5.79 9.71
CA ALA A 185 -14.71 4.98 9.87
C ALA A 185 -14.49 4.54 11.32
N ALA A 186 -14.69 5.44 12.29
CA ALA A 186 -14.61 5.13 13.73
C ALA A 186 -15.60 4.03 14.13
N ALA A 187 -16.84 4.10 13.64
CA ALA A 187 -17.85 3.07 13.85
C ALA A 187 -17.42 1.73 13.23
N GLY A 188 -16.85 1.74 12.02
CA GLY A 188 -16.31 0.56 11.35
C GLY A 188 -15.20 -0.11 12.17
N TYR A 189 -14.26 0.66 12.73
CA TYR A 189 -13.23 0.14 13.63
C TYR A 189 -13.81 -0.38 14.94
N GLY A 190 -14.83 0.27 15.50
CA GLY A 190 -15.54 -0.20 16.68
C GLY A 190 -16.23 -1.55 16.45
N ILE A 191 -16.91 -1.72 15.33
CA ILE A 191 -17.47 -3.01 14.90
C ILE A 191 -16.37 -4.05 14.75
N THR A 192 -15.24 -3.70 14.15
CA THR A 192 -14.10 -4.58 13.97
C THR A 192 -13.47 -5.00 15.32
N CYS A 193 -13.41 -4.09 16.29
CA CYS A 193 -13.01 -4.39 17.67
C CYS A 193 -13.95 -5.43 18.30
N LEU A 194 -15.26 -5.26 18.15
CA LEU A 194 -16.27 -6.22 18.63
C LEU A 194 -16.14 -7.59 17.91
N LEU A 195 -15.82 -7.60 16.63
CA LEU A 195 -15.54 -8.86 15.91
C LEU A 195 -14.27 -9.53 16.44
N ALA A 196 -13.22 -8.77 16.74
CA ALA A 196 -11.97 -9.28 17.30
C ALA A 196 -12.17 -9.85 18.73
N SER A 197 -13.10 -9.29 19.52
CA SER A 197 -13.41 -9.80 20.86
C SER A 197 -14.02 -11.19 20.86
N ARG A 198 -14.68 -11.58 19.74
CA ARG A 198 -15.28 -12.92 19.57
C ARG A 198 -14.27 -14.03 19.23
N ILE A 199 -13.00 -13.67 19.03
CA ILE A 199 -11.92 -14.63 18.82
C ILE A 199 -11.32 -14.99 20.19
N GLY A 200 -11.16 -16.28 20.48
CA GLY A 200 -10.57 -16.73 21.74
C GLY A 200 -9.12 -16.24 21.92
N ARG A 201 -8.78 -15.76 23.11
CA ARG A 201 -7.47 -15.12 23.42
C ARG A 201 -6.24 -15.96 23.05
N ARG A 202 -6.34 -17.29 23.09
CA ARG A 202 -5.22 -18.21 22.81
C ARG A 202 -5.26 -18.81 21.39
N ARG A 203 -6.30 -18.49 20.60
CA ARG A 203 -6.52 -19.12 19.28
C ARG A 203 -5.59 -18.57 18.18
N LEU A 204 -5.06 -17.37 18.33
CA LEU A 204 -4.23 -16.71 17.34
C LEU A 204 -2.73 -16.73 17.67
N GLY A 205 -2.32 -17.36 18.79
CA GLY A 205 -0.93 -17.37 19.27
C GLY A 205 -0.47 -16.02 19.88
N PRO A 206 0.82 -15.88 20.19
CA PRO A 206 1.86 -16.91 20.11
C PRO A 206 1.62 -18.05 21.11
N VAL A 207 1.99 -19.26 20.74
CA VAL A 207 1.85 -20.44 21.62
C VAL A 207 2.83 -20.37 22.77
N GLN A 208 4.00 -19.79 22.54
CA GLN A 208 5.02 -19.48 23.55
C GLN A 208 5.43 -18.02 23.38
N ALA A 209 5.20 -17.20 24.41
CA ALA A 209 5.73 -15.85 24.42
C ALA A 209 7.24 -15.93 24.63
N HIS A 210 8.06 -15.37 23.75
CA HIS A 210 9.50 -15.20 23.96
C HIS A 210 9.72 -14.08 25.00
N ALA A 211 9.44 -14.40 26.25
CA ALA A 211 9.45 -13.43 27.36
C ALA A 211 10.86 -13.07 27.86
N GLY A 212 11.92 -13.63 27.29
CA GLY A 212 13.27 -13.55 27.83
C GLY A 212 14.19 -12.51 27.22
N THR A 213 14.00 -12.09 25.96
CA THR A 213 14.93 -11.17 25.29
C THR A 213 14.58 -9.71 25.60
N PRO A 214 15.52 -8.85 26.09
CA PRO A 214 15.27 -7.44 26.28
C PRO A 214 14.77 -6.77 24.98
N LEU A 215 13.86 -5.78 25.08
CA LEU A 215 13.31 -5.09 23.91
C LEU A 215 14.41 -4.48 23.02
N ARG A 216 15.45 -3.91 23.66
CA ARG A 216 16.59 -3.31 22.97
C ARG A 216 17.35 -4.32 22.11
N GLU A 217 17.56 -5.52 22.60
CA GLU A 217 18.25 -6.59 21.88
C GLU A 217 17.43 -7.09 20.69
N ALA A 218 16.11 -7.26 20.88
CA ALA A 218 15.21 -7.65 19.81
C ALA A 218 15.10 -6.59 18.70
N LEU A 219 15.10 -5.29 19.05
CA LEU A 219 15.15 -4.20 18.08
C LEU A 219 16.50 -4.17 17.33
N ALA A 220 17.62 -4.39 18.03
CA ALA A 220 18.94 -4.49 17.42
C ALA A 220 19.06 -5.71 16.49
N GLU A 221 18.37 -6.80 16.81
CA GLU A 221 18.30 -7.98 15.94
C GLU A 221 17.55 -7.70 14.64
N VAL A 222 16.43 -6.97 14.70
CA VAL A 222 15.71 -6.53 13.48
C VAL A 222 16.58 -5.62 12.63
N ALA A 223 17.29 -4.65 13.23
CA ALA A 223 18.19 -3.76 12.51
C ALA A 223 19.35 -4.53 11.83
N ARG A 224 19.94 -5.49 12.55
CA ARG A 224 20.95 -6.41 11.98
C ARG A 224 20.36 -7.25 10.86
N GLY A 225 19.15 -7.76 11.04
CA GLY A 225 18.43 -8.53 10.03
C GLY A 225 18.20 -7.76 8.73
N LEU A 226 17.92 -6.46 8.77
CA LEU A 226 17.82 -5.60 7.58
C LEU A 226 19.18 -5.47 6.86
N LEU A 227 20.27 -5.34 7.62
CA LEU A 227 21.62 -5.30 7.07
C LEU A 227 22.00 -6.63 6.41
N ASP A 228 21.69 -7.74 7.05
CA ASP A 228 21.92 -9.09 6.49
C ASP A 228 21.07 -9.31 5.24
N GLY A 229 19.81 -8.86 5.22
CA GLY A 229 18.96 -8.86 4.03
C GLY A 229 19.59 -8.06 2.87
N THR A 230 20.21 -6.92 3.18
CA THR A 230 20.89 -6.09 2.17
C THR A 230 22.15 -6.78 1.63
N ARG A 231 22.93 -7.46 2.48
CA ARG A 231 24.11 -8.25 2.05
C ARG A 231 23.68 -9.41 1.17
N HIS A 232 22.67 -10.17 1.57
CA HIS A 232 22.14 -11.29 0.80
C HIS A 232 21.62 -10.84 -0.59
N LEU A 233 20.97 -9.68 -0.69
CA LEU A 233 20.53 -9.13 -1.97
C LEU A 233 21.68 -8.80 -2.91
N ARG A 234 22.85 -8.35 -2.41
CA ARG A 234 24.03 -8.08 -3.24
C ARG A 234 24.57 -9.36 -3.91
N GLU A 235 24.41 -10.50 -3.25
CA GLU A 235 24.80 -11.82 -3.76
C GLU A 235 23.74 -12.40 -4.73
N ARG A 236 22.56 -11.80 -4.81
CA ARG A 236 21.44 -12.22 -5.67
C ARG A 236 21.05 -11.13 -6.69
N PRO A 237 21.83 -10.95 -7.77
CA PRO A 237 21.62 -9.86 -8.73
C PRO A 237 20.22 -9.76 -9.35
N PRO A 238 19.47 -10.86 -9.60
CA PRO A 238 18.10 -10.76 -10.08
C PRO A 238 17.16 -10.07 -9.07
N ALA A 239 17.26 -10.46 -7.79
CA ALA A 239 16.47 -9.86 -6.70
C ALA A 239 16.84 -8.39 -6.45
N ALA A 240 18.15 -8.07 -6.42
CA ALA A 240 18.62 -6.69 -6.24
C ALA A 240 18.11 -5.77 -7.37
N ARG A 241 18.17 -6.21 -8.63
CA ARG A 241 17.66 -5.45 -9.78
C ARG A 241 16.16 -5.27 -9.73
N ALA A 242 15.42 -6.31 -9.36
CA ALA A 242 13.97 -6.22 -9.18
C ALA A 242 13.61 -5.19 -8.09
N LEU A 243 14.35 -5.18 -6.97
CA LEU A 243 14.16 -4.20 -5.89
C LEU A 243 14.44 -2.77 -6.35
N VAL A 244 15.57 -2.53 -7.05
CA VAL A 244 15.89 -1.22 -7.60
C VAL A 244 14.81 -0.76 -8.59
N THR A 245 14.37 -1.64 -9.46
CA THR A 245 13.34 -1.34 -10.47
C THR A 245 12.03 -0.91 -9.83
N ILE A 246 11.55 -1.63 -8.82
CA ILE A 246 10.29 -1.26 -8.14
C ILE A 246 10.46 0.01 -7.31
N THR A 247 11.63 0.25 -6.73
CA THR A 247 11.95 1.48 -5.99
C THR A 247 11.83 2.71 -6.89
N VAL A 248 12.46 2.67 -8.06
CA VAL A 248 12.35 3.75 -9.07
C VAL A 248 10.91 3.89 -9.55
N GLN A 249 10.24 2.79 -9.87
CA GLN A 249 8.84 2.79 -10.29
C GLN A 249 7.93 3.44 -9.24
N ARG A 250 8.14 3.15 -7.94
CA ARG A 250 7.37 3.75 -6.85
C ARG A 250 7.61 5.25 -6.69
N PHE A 251 8.86 5.67 -6.88
CA PHE A 251 9.20 7.09 -6.89
C PHE A 251 8.46 7.82 -8.03
N LEU A 252 8.53 7.31 -9.26
CA LEU A 252 7.86 7.90 -10.41
C LEU A 252 6.33 7.91 -10.26
N THR A 253 5.75 6.82 -9.73
CA THR A 253 4.32 6.74 -9.40
C THR A 253 3.94 7.77 -8.33
N GLY A 254 4.79 7.99 -7.33
CA GLY A 254 4.58 8.99 -6.28
C GLY A 254 4.54 10.42 -6.85
N LEU A 255 5.49 10.77 -7.72
CA LEU A 255 5.49 12.07 -8.42
C LEU A 255 4.21 12.27 -9.24
N MET A 256 3.82 11.24 -10.03
CA MET A 256 2.59 11.28 -10.82
C MET A 256 1.35 11.45 -9.94
N PHE A 257 1.31 10.75 -8.80
CA PHE A 257 0.19 10.81 -7.87
C PHE A 257 0.02 12.22 -7.28
N VAL A 258 1.11 12.86 -6.82
CA VAL A 258 1.06 14.22 -6.27
C VAL A 258 0.67 15.23 -7.36
N GLY A 259 1.22 15.12 -8.57
CA GLY A 259 0.82 15.95 -9.69
C GLY A 259 -0.65 15.81 -10.04
N THR A 260 -1.14 14.56 -10.09
CA THR A 260 -2.56 14.29 -10.33
C THR A 260 -3.45 14.88 -9.21
N LEU A 261 -3.04 14.74 -7.94
CA LEU A 261 -3.77 15.33 -6.82
C LEU A 261 -3.91 16.86 -6.99
N LEU A 262 -2.79 17.55 -7.26
CA LEU A 262 -2.79 19.01 -7.42
C LEU A 262 -3.69 19.48 -8.57
N LEU A 263 -3.74 18.75 -9.70
CA LEU A 263 -4.62 19.07 -10.84
C LEU A 263 -6.11 19.12 -10.48
N TYR A 264 -6.53 18.43 -9.42
CA TYR A 264 -7.93 18.34 -8.99
C TYR A 264 -8.27 19.18 -7.77
N THR A 265 -7.31 19.88 -7.17
CA THR A 265 -7.58 20.84 -6.08
C THR A 265 -8.31 22.08 -6.61
N ASP A 266 -8.82 22.93 -5.72
CA ASP A 266 -9.53 24.15 -6.11
C ASP A 266 -8.64 25.15 -6.87
N HIS A 267 -7.33 25.14 -6.62
CA HIS A 267 -6.33 25.89 -7.37
C HIS A 267 -5.75 25.09 -8.55
N GLY A 268 -6.14 23.82 -8.69
CA GLY A 268 -5.66 22.94 -9.75
C GLY A 268 -6.28 23.26 -11.11
N TYR A 269 -5.57 22.89 -12.17
CA TYR A 269 -5.96 23.18 -13.54
C TYR A 269 -7.38 22.69 -13.94
N LEU A 270 -7.83 21.56 -13.37
CA LEU A 270 -9.10 20.93 -13.77
C LEU A 270 -10.32 21.36 -12.95
N HIS A 271 -10.14 21.96 -11.78
CA HIS A 271 -11.20 22.42 -10.88
C HIS A 271 -12.36 21.42 -10.64
N ARG A 272 -12.07 20.11 -10.65
CA ARG A 272 -13.08 19.06 -10.48
C ARG A 272 -13.21 18.50 -9.07
N GLY A 273 -12.39 19.01 -8.15
CA GLY A 273 -12.46 18.68 -6.73
C GLY A 273 -12.25 17.18 -6.43
N PHE A 274 -12.72 16.77 -5.27
CA PHE A 274 -12.55 15.41 -4.74
C PHE A 274 -13.23 14.33 -5.60
N THR A 275 -14.38 14.64 -6.21
CA THR A 275 -15.12 13.70 -7.06
C THR A 275 -14.31 13.32 -8.30
N GLY A 276 -13.74 14.32 -9.01
CA GLY A 276 -12.92 14.04 -10.19
C GLY A 276 -11.65 13.24 -9.87
N LEU A 277 -11.00 13.55 -8.73
CA LEU A 277 -9.88 12.73 -8.25
C LEU A 277 -10.33 11.30 -7.92
N GLY A 278 -11.50 11.16 -7.32
CA GLY A 278 -12.08 9.86 -6.97
C GLY A 278 -12.28 8.95 -8.18
N GLU A 279 -12.70 9.51 -9.32
CA GLU A 279 -12.83 8.76 -10.58
C GLU A 279 -11.46 8.26 -11.07
N VAL A 280 -10.41 9.10 -10.99
CA VAL A 280 -9.04 8.73 -11.36
C VAL A 280 -8.51 7.63 -10.43
N LEU A 281 -8.71 7.76 -9.11
CA LEU A 281 -8.29 6.73 -8.15
C LEU A 281 -9.03 5.41 -8.38
N THR A 282 -10.34 5.48 -8.67
CA THR A 282 -11.15 4.29 -8.99
C THR A 282 -10.63 3.62 -10.27
N ALA A 283 -10.33 4.38 -11.32
CA ALA A 283 -9.72 3.85 -12.52
C ALA A 283 -8.38 3.15 -12.25
N THR A 284 -7.54 3.74 -11.40
CA THR A 284 -6.26 3.12 -10.96
C THR A 284 -6.49 1.78 -10.27
N VAL A 285 -7.47 1.70 -9.37
CA VAL A 285 -7.82 0.45 -8.66
C VAL A 285 -8.34 -0.60 -9.62
N VAL A 286 -9.25 -0.22 -10.54
CA VAL A 286 -9.77 -1.11 -11.59
C VAL A 286 -8.63 -1.65 -12.45
N GLY A 287 -7.68 -0.78 -12.84
CA GLY A 287 -6.47 -1.19 -13.54
C GLY A 287 -5.66 -2.23 -12.76
N GLY A 288 -5.51 -2.04 -11.46
CA GLY A 288 -4.83 -3.00 -10.58
C GLY A 288 -5.51 -4.37 -10.54
N VAL A 289 -6.85 -4.40 -10.51
CA VAL A 289 -7.62 -5.66 -10.56
C VAL A 289 -7.42 -6.36 -11.91
N VAL A 290 -7.48 -5.61 -13.01
CA VAL A 290 -7.22 -6.14 -14.37
C VAL A 290 -5.80 -6.73 -14.43
N ALA A 291 -4.80 -6.03 -13.91
CA ALA A 291 -3.42 -6.51 -13.87
C ALA A 291 -3.27 -7.83 -13.11
N ALA A 292 -3.95 -7.97 -11.97
CA ALA A 292 -3.93 -9.20 -11.18
C ALA A 292 -4.49 -10.40 -11.95
N ALA A 293 -5.48 -10.17 -12.82
CA ALA A 293 -6.08 -11.21 -13.66
C ALA A 293 -5.20 -11.60 -14.86
N ILE A 294 -4.54 -10.63 -15.51
CA ILE A 294 -3.78 -10.87 -16.74
C ILE A 294 -2.32 -11.27 -16.49
N THR A 295 -1.65 -10.70 -15.46
CA THR A 295 -0.23 -10.91 -15.20
C THR A 295 0.17 -12.38 -15.11
N PRO A 296 -0.55 -13.27 -14.40
CA PRO A 296 -0.15 -14.69 -14.33
C PRO A 296 -0.20 -15.42 -15.69
N ARG A 297 -1.06 -14.97 -16.61
CA ARG A 297 -1.13 -15.54 -17.95
C ARG A 297 0.04 -15.06 -18.81
N VAL A 298 0.32 -13.77 -18.76
CA VAL A 298 1.36 -13.16 -19.57
C VAL A 298 2.76 -13.57 -19.10
N THR A 299 2.98 -13.65 -17.79
CA THR A 299 4.28 -14.10 -17.25
C THR A 299 4.61 -15.55 -17.60
N ARG A 300 3.59 -16.43 -17.71
CA ARG A 300 3.77 -17.79 -18.21
C ARG A 300 4.17 -17.87 -19.69
N ALA A 301 3.70 -16.93 -20.52
CA ALA A 301 3.99 -16.89 -21.93
C ALA A 301 5.30 -16.17 -22.27
N LEU A 302 5.59 -15.05 -21.63
CA LEU A 302 6.72 -14.17 -21.95
C LEU A 302 7.87 -14.24 -20.94
N GLY A 303 7.64 -14.80 -19.76
CA GLY A 303 8.54 -14.75 -18.60
C GLY A 303 8.38 -13.47 -17.78
N THR A 304 8.57 -13.59 -16.45
CA THR A 304 8.35 -12.51 -15.47
C THR A 304 9.22 -11.29 -15.73
N GLN A 305 10.48 -11.50 -16.11
CA GLN A 305 11.43 -10.40 -16.32
C GLN A 305 11.10 -9.58 -17.58
N ARG A 306 10.71 -10.23 -18.69
CA ARG A 306 10.30 -9.54 -19.92
C ARG A 306 8.99 -8.77 -19.70
N TRP A 307 8.06 -9.38 -18.99
CA TRP A 307 6.81 -8.72 -18.64
C TRP A 307 7.05 -7.46 -17.81
N LEU A 308 7.94 -7.50 -16.82
CA LEU A 308 8.33 -6.34 -16.02
C LEU A 308 8.88 -5.20 -16.89
N ALA A 309 9.77 -5.50 -17.85
CA ALA A 309 10.29 -4.48 -18.77
C ALA A 309 9.18 -3.87 -19.65
N LEU A 310 8.28 -4.70 -20.18
CA LEU A 310 7.18 -4.26 -21.05
C LEU A 310 6.19 -3.35 -20.32
N VAL A 311 5.82 -3.67 -19.08
CA VAL A 311 4.88 -2.82 -18.33
C VAL A 311 5.48 -1.48 -17.95
N LEU A 312 6.80 -1.39 -17.74
CA LEU A 312 7.48 -0.11 -17.52
C LEU A 312 7.49 0.73 -18.80
N LEU A 313 7.74 0.12 -19.95
CA LEU A 313 7.67 0.82 -21.25
C LEU A 313 6.23 1.26 -21.57
N ALA A 314 5.24 0.43 -21.27
CA ALA A 314 3.83 0.81 -21.40
C ALA A 314 3.46 1.97 -20.48
N ALA A 315 4.00 2.01 -19.24
CA ALA A 315 3.82 3.14 -18.34
C ALA A 315 4.45 4.43 -18.89
N ALA A 316 5.62 4.34 -19.52
CA ALA A 316 6.25 5.48 -20.20
C ALA A 316 5.37 6.03 -21.33
N VAL A 317 4.87 5.15 -22.19
CA VAL A 317 3.97 5.53 -23.30
C VAL A 317 2.68 6.13 -22.79
N ALA A 318 2.04 5.53 -21.78
CA ALA A 318 0.82 6.06 -21.19
C ALA A 318 1.02 7.45 -20.57
N SER A 319 2.14 7.65 -19.84
CA SER A 319 2.47 8.93 -19.25
C SER A 319 2.75 10.01 -20.29
N ALA A 320 3.54 9.69 -21.33
CA ALA A 320 3.90 10.65 -22.38
C ALA A 320 2.74 10.96 -23.34
N GLY A 321 1.90 9.98 -23.63
CA GLY A 321 0.83 10.10 -24.63
C GLY A 321 -0.46 10.74 -24.11
N LEU A 322 -0.88 10.37 -22.89
CA LEU A 322 -2.17 10.82 -22.35
C LEU A 322 -2.02 11.96 -21.34
N GLY A 323 -0.89 12.00 -20.61
CA GLY A 323 -0.67 12.99 -19.57
C GLY A 323 -0.68 14.44 -20.07
N PRO A 324 0.02 14.80 -21.19
CA PRO A 324 0.09 16.18 -21.67
C PRO A 324 -1.24 16.76 -22.13
N ALA A 325 -2.25 15.94 -22.37
CA ALA A 325 -3.58 16.41 -22.76
C ALA A 325 -4.28 17.19 -21.63
N TYR A 326 -3.95 16.91 -20.37
CA TYR A 326 -4.53 17.55 -19.16
C TYR A 326 -6.06 17.63 -19.19
N THR A 327 -6.71 16.68 -19.83
CA THR A 327 -8.18 16.53 -19.83
C THR A 327 -8.60 15.43 -18.88
N HIS A 328 -9.75 15.57 -18.25
CA HIS A 328 -10.24 14.57 -17.30
C HIS A 328 -10.34 13.15 -17.92
N PRO A 329 -10.91 12.94 -19.12
CA PRO A 329 -10.96 11.60 -19.73
C PRO A 329 -9.58 11.01 -20.03
N ALA A 330 -8.61 11.84 -20.45
CA ALA A 330 -7.26 11.38 -20.69
C ALA A 330 -6.56 10.95 -19.39
N LEU A 331 -6.75 11.69 -18.28
CA LEU A 331 -6.19 11.34 -16.98
C LEU A 331 -6.84 10.09 -16.39
N VAL A 332 -8.15 9.89 -16.52
CA VAL A 332 -8.85 8.66 -16.12
C VAL A 332 -8.29 7.46 -16.90
N THR A 333 -8.12 7.61 -18.22
CA THR A 333 -7.56 6.55 -19.07
C THR A 333 -6.10 6.27 -18.72
N ALA A 334 -5.29 7.31 -18.52
CA ALA A 334 -3.89 7.16 -18.06
C ALA A 334 -3.83 6.46 -16.71
N ALA A 335 -4.69 6.81 -15.77
CA ALA A 335 -4.76 6.21 -14.44
C ALA A 335 -5.11 4.72 -14.49
N LEU A 336 -6.05 4.33 -15.35
CA LEU A 336 -6.37 2.92 -15.61
C LEU A 336 -5.13 2.14 -16.10
N LEU A 337 -4.46 2.67 -17.14
CA LEU A 337 -3.27 2.04 -17.72
C LEU A 337 -2.10 1.99 -16.74
N LEU A 338 -1.84 3.09 -16.04
CA LEU A 338 -0.80 3.16 -15.01
C LEU A 338 -1.11 2.26 -13.82
N GLY A 339 -2.37 2.10 -13.45
CA GLY A 339 -2.84 1.14 -12.45
C GLY A 339 -2.51 -0.31 -12.87
N ILE A 340 -2.77 -0.65 -14.15
CA ILE A 340 -2.38 -1.95 -14.71
C ILE A 340 -0.85 -2.12 -14.63
N CYS A 341 -0.09 -1.15 -15.11
CA CYS A 341 1.37 -1.23 -15.15
C CYS A 341 1.98 -1.33 -13.74
N SER A 342 1.50 -0.52 -12.81
CA SER A 342 2.02 -0.49 -11.42
C SER A 342 1.78 -1.80 -10.69
N GLN A 343 0.58 -2.35 -10.78
CA GLN A 343 0.24 -3.62 -10.12
C GLN A 343 0.91 -4.81 -10.80
N ALA A 344 1.00 -4.82 -12.13
CA ALA A 344 1.72 -5.86 -12.86
C ALA A 344 3.22 -5.85 -12.53
N ALA A 345 3.85 -4.67 -12.41
CA ALA A 345 5.23 -4.53 -11.97
C ALA A 345 5.42 -5.06 -10.55
N LYS A 346 4.50 -4.70 -9.62
CA LYS A 346 4.53 -5.19 -8.25
C LYS A 346 4.46 -6.72 -8.19
N ILE A 347 3.49 -7.33 -8.87
CA ILE A 347 3.34 -8.80 -8.90
C ILE A 347 4.61 -9.46 -9.46
N SER A 348 5.18 -8.90 -10.53
CA SER A 348 6.40 -9.42 -11.15
C SER A 348 7.59 -9.35 -10.22
N VAL A 349 7.77 -8.23 -9.53
CA VAL A 349 8.87 -8.06 -8.56
C VAL A 349 8.69 -8.97 -7.36
N ASP A 350 7.48 -9.06 -6.80
CA ASP A 350 7.16 -9.96 -5.68
C ASP A 350 7.53 -11.42 -6.05
N THR A 351 7.21 -11.84 -7.29
CA THR A 351 7.55 -13.17 -7.81
C THR A 351 9.06 -13.36 -7.92
N LEU A 352 9.79 -12.40 -8.53
CA LEU A 352 11.23 -12.46 -8.69
C LEU A 352 11.97 -12.51 -7.35
N LEU A 353 11.49 -11.76 -6.35
CA LEU A 353 12.06 -11.81 -5.00
C LEU A 353 11.81 -13.16 -4.34
N GLN A 354 10.59 -13.72 -4.48
CA GLN A 354 10.24 -15.02 -3.91
C GLN A 354 11.06 -16.17 -4.53
N GLU A 355 11.34 -16.10 -5.84
CA GLU A 355 12.11 -17.11 -6.57
C GLU A 355 13.63 -16.99 -6.34
N SER A 356 14.15 -15.77 -6.10
CA SER A 356 15.59 -15.52 -6.06
C SER A 356 16.16 -15.43 -4.64
N VAL A 357 15.33 -15.34 -3.60
CA VAL A 357 15.77 -15.16 -2.20
C VAL A 357 15.54 -16.43 -1.42
N ASP A 358 16.58 -16.88 -0.70
CA ASP A 358 16.51 -18.05 0.16
C ASP A 358 15.45 -17.87 1.28
N ASP A 359 14.76 -18.96 1.63
CA ASP A 359 13.67 -18.94 2.60
C ASP A 359 14.06 -18.31 3.95
N ALA A 360 15.29 -18.54 4.40
CA ALA A 360 15.82 -17.98 5.65
C ALA A 360 15.96 -16.45 5.65
N PHE A 361 16.10 -15.83 4.48
CA PHE A 361 16.25 -14.39 4.30
C PHE A 361 14.99 -13.70 3.77
N ARG A 362 13.99 -14.47 3.32
CA ARG A 362 12.79 -13.94 2.66
C ARG A 362 12.08 -12.87 3.49
N GLY A 363 11.86 -13.11 4.77
CA GLY A 363 11.21 -12.13 5.67
C GLY A 363 12.00 -10.82 5.81
N ARG A 364 13.35 -10.91 5.89
CA ARG A 364 14.24 -9.75 6.01
C ARG A 364 14.26 -8.92 4.72
N VAL A 365 14.31 -9.60 3.57
CA VAL A 365 14.29 -8.95 2.25
C VAL A 365 12.95 -8.29 1.97
N PHE A 366 11.81 -8.92 2.30
CA PHE A 366 10.51 -8.29 2.14
C PHE A 366 10.28 -7.11 3.09
N SER A 367 10.83 -7.16 4.31
CA SER A 367 10.81 -6.00 5.21
C SER A 367 11.63 -4.82 4.67
N LEU A 368 12.81 -5.10 4.09
CA LEU A 368 13.63 -4.10 3.40
C LEU A 368 12.90 -3.53 2.17
N TYR A 369 12.31 -4.40 1.35
CA TYR A 369 11.48 -4.04 0.20
C TYR A 369 10.37 -3.05 0.58
N ASP A 370 9.55 -3.39 1.58
CA ASP A 370 8.47 -2.54 2.05
C ASP A 370 8.99 -1.17 2.53
N THR A 371 10.10 -1.16 3.26
CA THR A 371 10.73 0.06 3.78
C THR A 371 11.19 0.97 2.65
N VAL A 372 11.96 0.43 1.70
CA VAL A 372 12.56 1.20 0.60
C VAL A 372 11.47 1.73 -0.35
N VAL A 373 10.47 0.93 -0.66
CA VAL A 373 9.33 1.31 -1.51
C VAL A 373 8.52 2.47 -0.88
N ASN A 374 8.25 2.41 0.41
CA ASN A 374 7.51 3.49 1.09
C ASN A 374 8.33 4.77 1.23
N ILE A 375 9.63 4.66 1.54
CA ILE A 375 10.55 5.80 1.57
C ILE A 375 10.62 6.45 0.19
N SER A 376 10.71 5.67 -0.89
CA SER A 376 10.73 6.17 -2.27
C SER A 376 9.47 6.97 -2.61
N PHE A 377 8.30 6.47 -2.22
CA PHE A 377 7.04 7.17 -2.45
C PHE A 377 6.97 8.47 -1.63
N ALA A 378 7.43 8.46 -0.37
CA ALA A 378 7.51 9.65 0.46
C ALA A 378 8.51 10.69 -0.09
N ALA A 379 9.67 10.23 -0.56
CA ALA A 379 10.68 11.08 -1.19
C ALA A 379 10.14 11.74 -2.47
N ALA A 380 9.34 11.01 -3.25
CA ALA A 380 8.67 11.56 -4.43
C ALA A 380 7.75 12.73 -4.08
N ALA A 381 7.03 12.64 -2.95
CA ALA A 381 6.21 13.77 -2.49
C ALA A 381 7.05 15.00 -2.11
N GLY A 382 8.19 14.78 -1.44
CA GLY A 382 9.15 15.87 -1.14
C GLY A 382 9.72 16.53 -2.41
N VAL A 383 10.08 15.73 -3.42
CA VAL A 383 10.54 16.26 -4.70
C VAL A 383 9.41 16.98 -5.44
N ALA A 384 8.20 16.43 -5.43
CA ALA A 384 7.02 17.05 -6.04
C ALA A 384 6.77 18.46 -5.49
N ALA A 385 6.96 18.67 -4.18
CA ALA A 385 6.82 19.98 -3.55
C ALA A 385 7.74 21.07 -4.11
N VAL A 386 8.87 20.67 -4.70
CA VAL A 386 9.87 21.59 -5.23
C VAL A 386 9.73 21.78 -6.74
N VAL A 387 9.31 20.71 -7.46
CA VAL A 387 9.34 20.72 -8.93
C VAL A 387 7.98 20.93 -9.58
N LEU A 388 6.87 20.71 -8.84
CA LEU A 388 5.54 20.91 -9.37
C LEU A 388 5.02 22.31 -9.04
N PRO A 389 4.38 23.00 -9.99
CA PRO A 389 3.61 24.21 -9.71
C PRO A 389 2.33 23.87 -8.94
N ASP A 390 1.75 24.87 -8.26
CA ASP A 390 0.57 24.68 -7.40
C ASP A 390 -0.68 24.25 -8.18
N ASP A 391 -0.77 24.55 -9.49
CA ASP A 391 -1.85 24.09 -10.36
C ASP A 391 -1.70 22.62 -10.81
N GLY A 392 -0.57 21.98 -10.47
CA GLY A 392 -0.23 20.61 -10.83
C GLY A 392 0.16 20.37 -12.29
N ARG A 393 0.21 21.42 -13.13
CA ARG A 393 0.47 21.30 -14.57
C ARG A 393 1.94 21.53 -14.91
N SER A 394 2.66 20.45 -15.22
CA SER A 394 4.05 20.54 -15.69
C SER A 394 4.37 19.46 -16.72
N ILE A 395 4.44 19.85 -17.99
CA ILE A 395 4.83 18.95 -19.09
C ILE A 395 6.26 18.44 -18.88
N ALA A 396 7.18 19.31 -18.38
CA ALA A 396 8.55 18.92 -18.13
C ALA A 396 8.66 17.81 -17.08
N VAL A 397 7.96 17.91 -15.95
CA VAL A 397 7.92 16.87 -14.93
C VAL A 397 7.30 15.60 -15.49
N LEU A 398 6.20 15.69 -16.25
CA LEU A 398 5.52 14.57 -16.85
C LEU A 398 6.42 13.81 -17.83
N LEU A 399 7.14 14.52 -18.70
CA LEU A 399 8.11 13.92 -19.63
C LEU A 399 9.31 13.32 -18.89
N THR A 400 9.75 13.91 -17.78
CA THR A 400 10.78 13.35 -16.91
C THR A 400 10.33 12.04 -16.29
N ILE A 401 9.07 11.96 -15.82
CA ILE A 401 8.46 10.70 -15.32
C ILE A 401 8.41 9.65 -16.42
N ALA A 402 7.93 10.02 -17.62
CA ALA A 402 7.87 9.11 -18.76
C ALA A 402 9.26 8.60 -19.18
N GLY A 403 10.24 9.51 -19.24
CA GLY A 403 11.64 9.19 -19.50
C GLY A 403 12.22 8.25 -18.44
N GLY A 404 11.93 8.50 -17.16
CA GLY A 404 12.33 7.62 -16.05
C GLY A 404 11.78 6.21 -16.20
N TYR A 405 10.51 6.06 -16.57
CA TYR A 405 9.92 4.76 -16.87
C TYR A 405 10.58 4.09 -18.07
N ALA A 406 10.82 4.84 -19.16
CA ALA A 406 11.46 4.34 -20.36
C ALA A 406 12.90 3.84 -20.09
N VAL A 407 13.72 4.67 -19.42
CA VAL A 407 15.10 4.32 -19.05
C VAL A 407 15.14 3.09 -18.16
N THR A 408 14.24 3.02 -17.16
CA THR A 408 14.16 1.86 -16.26
C THR A 408 13.74 0.59 -17.02
N GLY A 409 12.74 0.69 -17.90
CA GLY A 409 12.24 -0.44 -18.69
C GLY A 409 13.26 -0.94 -19.72
N VAL A 410 13.91 -0.03 -20.46
CA VAL A 410 14.96 -0.37 -21.42
C VAL A 410 16.17 -0.93 -20.69
N GLY A 411 16.67 -0.26 -19.65
CA GLY A 411 17.83 -0.68 -18.87
C GLY A 411 17.62 -2.09 -18.29
N TYR A 412 16.46 -2.36 -17.69
CA TYR A 412 16.11 -3.68 -17.19
C TYR A 412 16.05 -4.72 -18.32
N GLY A 413 15.42 -4.40 -19.45
CA GLY A 413 15.28 -5.28 -20.60
C GLY A 413 16.63 -5.63 -21.25
N LEU A 414 17.55 -4.66 -21.36
CA LEU A 414 18.91 -4.91 -21.90
C LEU A 414 19.73 -5.84 -21.01
N VAL A 415 19.65 -5.68 -19.70
CA VAL A 415 20.35 -6.55 -18.74
C VAL A 415 19.79 -7.98 -18.79
N VAL A 416 18.49 -8.14 -18.97
CA VAL A 416 17.85 -9.46 -19.14
C VAL A 416 18.32 -10.13 -20.44
N ARG A 417 18.36 -9.39 -21.55
CA ARG A 417 18.79 -9.93 -22.86
C ARG A 417 20.25 -10.40 -22.87
N ARG A 418 21.16 -9.69 -22.19
CA ARG A 418 22.58 -10.03 -22.14
C ARG A 418 22.91 -11.35 -21.45
N ARG A 419 21.97 -11.89 -20.64
CA ARG A 419 22.12 -13.16 -19.91
C ARG A 419 21.45 -14.36 -20.57
N MET A 420 20.89 -14.23 -21.77
CA MET A 420 20.24 -15.30 -22.52
C MET A 420 21.01 -15.84 -23.77
N PRO A 421 22.33 -15.97 -23.81
CA PRO A 421 22.95 -16.91 -24.69
C PRO A 421 23.30 -18.19 -23.91
N GLY A 422 22.38 -19.18 -23.89
CA GLY A 422 22.75 -20.59 -23.74
C GLY A 422 22.89 -21.19 -22.34
N GLU A 423 22.31 -20.62 -21.27
CA GLU A 423 22.27 -21.35 -20.00
C GLU A 423 20.96 -22.17 -19.92
N PRO A 424 21.06 -23.53 -19.90
CA PRO A 424 19.91 -24.36 -19.57
C PRO A 424 19.47 -24.06 -18.14
N PRO A 425 18.14 -24.21 -17.80
CA PRO A 425 17.68 -24.02 -16.43
C PRO A 425 18.47 -24.97 -15.52
N GLU A 426 19.07 -24.42 -14.46
CA GLU A 426 19.67 -25.23 -13.41
C GLU A 426 18.65 -26.29 -12.95
N PRO A 427 19.04 -27.57 -12.88
CA PRO A 427 18.14 -28.59 -12.40
C PRO A 427 17.74 -28.25 -10.96
N VAL A 428 16.44 -28.23 -10.72
CA VAL A 428 15.86 -28.19 -9.37
C VAL A 428 16.42 -29.37 -8.60
N VAL A 429 17.44 -29.17 -7.81
CA VAL A 429 17.98 -30.17 -6.89
C VAL A 429 16.91 -30.34 -5.82
N GLY A 430 16.11 -31.39 -5.99
CA GLY A 430 15.22 -31.87 -4.97
C GLY A 430 16.02 -32.38 -3.76
N ARG A 431 15.75 -31.81 -2.61
CA ARG A 431 15.78 -32.49 -1.30
C ARG A 431 14.79 -31.84 -0.36
#